data_1d3fed7053308465ebe7baa9c5ac9b4c
#
_entry.id   1d3fed7053308465ebe7baa9c5ac9b4c
#
_cell.length_a   1.000
_cell.length_b   1.000
_cell.length_c   1.000
_cell.angle_alpha   90.00
_cell.angle_beta   90.00
_cell.angle_gamma   90.00
#
_symmetry.space_group_name_H-M   'P 1'
#
loop_
_entity.id
_entity.type
_entity.pdbx_description
1 polymer ?
#
loop_
_entity_poly.entity_id
_entity_poly.type
_entity_poly.pdbx_seq_one_letter_code
_entity_poly.pdbx_strand_id
1 'polypeptide(L)'
;MLVDESNVGSSVRTAGRGLDWLKLRDFLAGPDSGRDLIEMVVYAGLPPAIPTWQDERDRKNKFVHWLRSNGFMVVTKDGAPAEEGHYKANVDVMMAIDALELSIEMRPDVVILVTGDADFAYLATKLRRHAIRVEVASAAGNLGNILRSAANEVIDLAPLFRTFDIVNTRDAGRVQAGGPATRSPSGARDERPTKVQDAPAQVPNRTPRQQQQRGRRPRFRPVATARRPGES
;
A
#
# COMPACT_ATOMS: atom_id res chain seq x y z
N MET A 1 11.78 4.93 -9.02
CA MET A 1 10.62 5.34 -8.21
C MET A 1 10.05 4.15 -7.46
N LEU A 2 9.61 4.34 -6.23
CA LEU A 2 8.98 3.30 -5.43
C LEU A 2 7.61 3.78 -4.96
N VAL A 3 6.58 2.98 -5.19
CA VAL A 3 5.17 3.39 -5.01
C VAL A 3 4.46 2.45 -4.03
N ASP A 4 3.97 3.01 -2.95
CA ASP A 4 3.02 2.36 -2.06
C ASP A 4 1.60 2.46 -2.67
N GLU A 5 1.15 1.38 -3.29
CA GLU A 5 -0.14 1.33 -3.99
C GLU A 5 -1.32 1.65 -3.05
N SER A 6 -1.26 1.15 -1.84
CA SER A 6 -2.33 1.31 -0.85
C SER A 6 -2.48 2.78 -0.41
N ASN A 7 -1.37 3.44 -0.15
CA ASN A 7 -1.31 4.83 0.30
C ASN A 7 -1.79 5.78 -0.81
N VAL A 8 -1.24 5.65 -2.03
CA VAL A 8 -1.64 6.46 -3.19
C VAL A 8 -3.09 6.21 -3.57
N GLY A 9 -3.50 4.94 -3.65
CA GLY A 9 -4.87 4.57 -3.96
C GLY A 9 -5.88 5.12 -2.96
N SER A 10 -5.55 5.09 -1.66
CA SER A 10 -6.36 5.70 -0.61
C SER A 10 -6.48 7.22 -0.80
N SER A 11 -5.36 7.89 -1.07
CA SER A 11 -5.31 9.35 -1.29
C SER A 11 -6.17 9.78 -2.47
N VAL A 12 -6.10 9.07 -3.58
CA VAL A 12 -6.90 9.34 -4.79
C VAL A 12 -8.39 9.09 -4.55
N ARG A 13 -8.75 8.00 -3.86
CA ARG A 13 -10.14 7.71 -3.49
C ARG A 13 -10.74 8.78 -2.58
N THR A 14 -9.98 9.27 -1.61
CA THR A 14 -10.38 10.39 -0.75
C THR A 14 -10.67 11.65 -1.57
N ALA A 15 -9.95 11.85 -2.67
CA ALA A 15 -10.21 12.93 -3.62
C ALA A 15 -11.40 12.64 -4.58
N GLY A 16 -12.11 11.51 -4.45
CA GLY A 16 -13.22 11.09 -5.32
C GLY A 16 -12.79 10.75 -6.75
N ARG A 17 -11.55 10.29 -6.94
CA ARG A 17 -10.97 10.04 -8.25
C ARG A 17 -10.49 8.60 -8.40
N GLY A 18 -10.35 8.14 -9.65
CA GLY A 18 -9.69 6.88 -10.02
C GLY A 18 -8.22 7.12 -10.30
N LEU A 19 -7.34 6.27 -9.79
CA LEU A 19 -5.90 6.40 -10.02
C LEU A 19 -5.55 6.04 -11.47
N ASP A 20 -4.95 7.00 -12.17
CA ASP A 20 -4.38 6.81 -13.51
C ASP A 20 -2.86 6.64 -13.38
N TRP A 21 -2.42 5.39 -13.49
CA TRP A 21 -1.02 5.00 -13.30
C TRP A 21 -0.08 5.56 -14.37
N LEU A 22 -0.56 5.66 -15.61
CA LEU A 22 0.24 6.18 -16.71
C LEU A 22 0.46 7.68 -16.54
N LYS A 23 -0.60 8.42 -16.22
CA LYS A 23 -0.48 9.85 -15.90
C LYS A 23 0.39 10.09 -14.65
N LEU A 24 0.33 9.21 -13.63
CA LEU A 24 1.19 9.32 -12.45
C LEU A 24 2.67 9.17 -12.84
N ARG A 25 2.99 8.13 -13.64
CA ARG A 25 4.35 7.91 -14.13
C ARG A 25 4.85 9.09 -14.95
N ASP A 26 4.03 9.53 -15.91
CA ASP A 26 4.41 10.60 -16.84
C ASP A 26 4.56 11.95 -16.12
N PHE A 27 3.75 12.22 -15.11
CA PHE A 27 3.90 13.42 -14.27
C PHE A 27 5.20 13.44 -13.47
N LEU A 28 5.60 12.29 -12.92
CA LEU A 28 6.79 12.19 -12.06
C LEU A 28 8.09 12.04 -12.84
N ALA A 29 8.06 11.36 -13.98
CA ALA A 29 9.25 11.07 -14.77
C ALA A 29 8.94 10.87 -16.26
N GLY A 30 7.97 11.60 -16.82
CA GLY A 30 7.70 11.64 -18.25
C GLY A 30 8.72 12.50 -18.99
N PRO A 31 8.62 12.55 -20.34
CA PRO A 31 9.58 13.26 -21.20
C PRO A 31 9.82 14.73 -20.83
N ASP A 32 8.77 15.41 -20.34
CA ASP A 32 8.82 16.83 -19.98
C ASP A 32 9.39 17.08 -18.56
N SER A 33 9.63 16.01 -17.79
CA SER A 33 10.13 16.13 -16.41
C SER A 33 11.65 16.42 -16.33
N GLY A 34 12.37 16.22 -17.42
CA GLY A 34 13.84 16.29 -17.45
C GLY A 34 14.51 15.14 -16.68
N ARG A 35 13.81 14.02 -16.50
CA ARG A 35 14.27 12.85 -15.73
C ARG A 35 14.29 11.61 -16.61
N ASP A 36 15.36 10.83 -16.49
CA ASP A 36 15.44 9.50 -17.06
C ASP A 36 14.96 8.47 -16.04
N LEU A 37 13.81 7.85 -16.30
CA LEU A 37 13.26 6.82 -15.43
C LEU A 37 14.04 5.51 -15.56
N ILE A 38 14.75 5.12 -14.50
CA ILE A 38 15.43 3.82 -14.44
C ILE A 38 14.39 2.72 -14.23
N GLU A 39 13.57 2.84 -13.17
CA GLU A 39 12.56 1.84 -12.82
C GLU A 39 11.43 2.47 -11.99
N MET A 40 10.21 1.94 -12.14
CA MET A 40 9.07 2.25 -11.28
C MET A 40 8.51 0.96 -10.67
N VAL A 41 8.76 0.79 -9.37
CA VAL A 41 8.35 -0.37 -8.60
C VAL A 41 7.10 -0.06 -7.81
N VAL A 42 6.06 -0.86 -8.00
CA VAL A 42 4.78 -0.74 -7.29
C VAL A 42 4.68 -1.86 -6.27
N TYR A 43 4.49 -1.49 -5.01
CA TYR A 43 4.29 -2.42 -3.90
C TYR A 43 2.81 -2.57 -3.62
N ALA A 44 2.27 -3.77 -3.79
CA ALA A 44 0.84 -4.02 -3.69
C ALA A 44 0.53 -5.22 -2.79
N GLY A 45 -0.37 -5.01 -1.84
CA GLY A 45 -0.95 -6.10 -1.05
C GLY A 45 -1.98 -6.89 -1.85
N LEU A 46 -1.91 -8.22 -1.78
CA LEU A 46 -2.94 -9.10 -2.32
C LEU A 46 -3.90 -9.54 -1.22
N PRO A 47 -5.20 -9.68 -1.50
CA PRO A 47 -6.12 -10.32 -0.57
C PRO A 47 -5.65 -11.72 -0.17
N PRO A 48 -6.02 -12.22 1.03
CA PRO A 48 -5.65 -13.56 1.47
C PRO A 48 -6.07 -14.64 0.47
N ALA A 49 -5.23 -15.69 0.35
CA ALA A 49 -5.49 -16.82 -0.54
C ALA A 49 -6.47 -17.82 0.10
N ILE A 50 -7.66 -17.36 0.47
CA ILE A 50 -8.74 -18.17 1.05
C ILE A 50 -10.05 -17.94 0.28
N PRO A 51 -11.01 -18.89 0.30
CA PRO A 51 -12.20 -18.83 -0.54
C PRO A 51 -13.02 -17.56 -0.43
N THR A 52 -13.12 -16.99 0.77
CA THR A 52 -13.91 -15.77 1.04
C THR A 52 -13.36 -14.52 0.33
N TRP A 53 -12.08 -14.54 -0.07
CA TRP A 53 -11.40 -13.42 -0.74
C TRP A 53 -11.08 -13.69 -2.21
N GLN A 54 -11.55 -14.82 -2.77
CA GLN A 54 -11.13 -15.25 -4.12
C GLN A 54 -11.47 -14.22 -5.18
N ASP A 55 -12.69 -13.68 -5.20
CA ASP A 55 -13.12 -12.69 -6.21
C ASP A 55 -12.30 -11.40 -6.16
N GLU A 56 -12.00 -10.93 -4.95
CA GLU A 56 -11.16 -9.73 -4.77
C GLU A 56 -9.72 -9.99 -5.18
N ARG A 57 -9.20 -11.16 -4.81
CA ARG A 57 -7.85 -11.58 -5.20
C ARG A 57 -7.72 -11.69 -6.72
N ASP A 58 -8.71 -12.25 -7.41
CA ASP A 58 -8.71 -12.35 -8.86
C ASP A 58 -8.75 -10.97 -9.54
N ARG A 59 -9.54 -10.04 -9.01
CA ARG A 59 -9.53 -8.64 -9.47
C ARG A 59 -8.16 -8.00 -9.27
N LYS A 60 -7.57 -8.18 -8.09
CA LYS A 60 -6.25 -7.62 -7.77
C LYS A 60 -5.15 -8.23 -8.64
N ASN A 61 -5.20 -9.53 -8.91
CA ASN A 61 -4.27 -10.21 -9.80
C ASN A 61 -4.37 -9.68 -11.25
N LYS A 62 -5.58 -9.44 -11.76
CA LYS A 62 -5.78 -8.78 -13.08
C LYS A 62 -5.17 -7.39 -13.12
N PHE A 63 -5.33 -6.63 -12.05
CA PHE A 63 -4.72 -5.32 -11.92
C PHE A 63 -3.18 -5.39 -11.89
N VAL A 64 -2.60 -6.29 -11.12
CA VAL A 64 -1.15 -6.54 -11.09
C VAL A 64 -0.63 -6.95 -12.48
N HIS A 65 -1.36 -7.83 -13.17
CA HIS A 65 -1.01 -8.22 -14.54
C HIS A 65 -1.03 -7.02 -15.49
N TRP A 66 -2.07 -6.17 -15.39
CA TRP A 66 -2.16 -4.95 -16.19
C TRP A 66 -0.98 -4.01 -15.94
N LEU A 67 -0.61 -3.77 -14.67
CA LEU A 67 0.57 -2.94 -14.35
C LEU A 67 1.84 -3.49 -15.02
N ARG A 68 2.09 -4.79 -14.88
CA ARG A 68 3.26 -5.44 -15.50
C ARG A 68 3.26 -5.31 -17.02
N SER A 69 2.09 -5.46 -17.64
CA SER A 69 1.93 -5.29 -19.10
C SER A 69 2.14 -3.85 -19.58
N ASN A 70 2.06 -2.87 -18.66
CA ASN A 70 2.31 -1.46 -18.95
C ASN A 70 3.70 -0.98 -18.49
N GLY A 71 4.62 -1.92 -18.22
CA GLY A 71 6.01 -1.62 -17.93
C GLY A 71 6.31 -1.22 -16.49
N PHE A 72 5.44 -1.57 -15.54
CA PHE A 72 5.72 -1.40 -14.11
C PHE A 72 6.32 -2.68 -13.53
N MET A 73 7.36 -2.57 -12.74
CA MET A 73 7.75 -3.65 -11.85
C MET A 73 6.73 -3.72 -10.69
N VAL A 74 6.25 -4.91 -10.36
CA VAL A 74 5.27 -5.07 -9.29
C VAL A 74 5.71 -6.12 -8.30
N VAL A 75 5.92 -5.69 -7.07
CA VAL A 75 6.20 -6.53 -5.90
C VAL A 75 4.89 -6.73 -5.15
N THR A 76 4.54 -7.99 -4.89
CA THR A 76 3.29 -8.33 -4.22
C THR A 76 3.53 -9.12 -2.95
N LYS A 77 2.66 -8.94 -1.96
CA LYS A 77 2.64 -9.70 -0.72
C LYS A 77 1.24 -10.15 -0.40
N ASP A 78 1.09 -11.42 -0.04
CA ASP A 78 -0.19 -11.93 0.45
C ASP A 78 -0.55 -11.28 1.78
N GLY A 79 -1.78 -10.79 1.88
CA GLY A 79 -2.34 -10.23 3.10
C GLY A 79 -2.83 -11.34 4.03
N ALA A 80 -2.92 -10.99 5.31
CA ALA A 80 -3.60 -11.78 6.31
C ALA A 80 -4.97 -11.16 6.61
N PRO A 81 -6.01 -11.96 6.90
CA PRO A 81 -7.29 -11.45 7.36
C PRO A 81 -7.11 -10.54 8.58
N ALA A 82 -7.80 -9.41 8.59
CA ALA A 82 -7.88 -8.47 9.68
C ALA A 82 -9.34 -8.31 10.13
N GLU A 83 -9.59 -7.47 11.12
CA GLU A 83 -10.93 -7.22 11.62
C GLU A 83 -11.84 -6.56 10.57
N GLU A 84 -13.16 -6.66 10.74
CA GLU A 84 -14.19 -6.00 9.92
C GLU A 84 -14.16 -6.31 8.42
N GLY A 85 -13.72 -7.52 8.02
CA GLY A 85 -13.71 -7.91 6.61
C GLY A 85 -12.64 -7.18 5.79
N HIS A 86 -11.59 -6.69 6.44
CA HIS A 86 -10.40 -6.14 5.80
C HIS A 86 -9.25 -7.16 5.79
N TYR A 87 -8.22 -6.88 5.03
CA TYR A 87 -6.96 -7.62 5.11
C TYR A 87 -5.79 -6.64 5.23
N LYS A 88 -4.71 -7.11 5.83
CA LYS A 88 -3.49 -6.32 5.99
C LYS A 88 -2.32 -7.05 5.33
N ALA A 89 -1.64 -6.35 4.42
CA ALA A 89 -0.41 -6.81 3.79
C ALA A 89 0.64 -5.72 4.00
N ASN A 90 1.55 -5.91 4.94
CA ASN A 90 2.61 -4.95 5.21
C ASN A 90 3.67 -5.05 4.10
N VAL A 91 3.54 -4.24 3.08
CA VAL A 91 4.51 -4.13 1.98
C VAL A 91 5.64 -3.14 2.29
N ASP A 92 5.46 -2.31 3.31
CA ASP A 92 6.35 -1.20 3.68
C ASP A 92 7.78 -1.67 3.95
N VAL A 93 7.93 -2.80 4.66
CA VAL A 93 9.24 -3.39 4.93
C VAL A 93 9.94 -3.83 3.65
N MET A 94 9.20 -4.43 2.70
CA MET A 94 9.74 -4.84 1.41
C MET A 94 10.16 -3.61 0.61
N MET A 95 9.30 -2.60 0.54
CA MET A 95 9.59 -1.34 -0.14
C MET A 95 10.83 -0.65 0.47
N ALA A 96 10.99 -0.68 1.80
CA ALA A 96 12.15 -0.08 2.45
C ALA A 96 13.45 -0.84 2.17
N ILE A 97 13.42 -2.16 2.14
CA ILE A 97 14.57 -3.01 1.83
C ILE A 97 14.98 -2.81 0.38
N ASP A 98 14.04 -2.97 -0.55
CA ASP A 98 14.29 -2.83 -1.99
C ASP A 98 14.75 -1.42 -2.34
N ALA A 99 14.19 -0.38 -1.70
CA ALA A 99 14.61 1.00 -1.91
C ALA A 99 16.09 1.21 -1.56
N LEU A 100 16.54 0.61 -0.47
CA LEU A 100 17.94 0.72 -0.05
C LEU A 100 18.85 -0.13 -0.95
N GLU A 101 18.45 -1.36 -1.26
CA GLU A 101 19.23 -2.28 -2.11
C GLU A 101 19.39 -1.71 -3.53
N LEU A 102 18.28 -1.39 -4.20
CA LEU A 102 18.31 -0.81 -5.56
C LEU A 102 19.08 0.51 -5.61
N SER A 103 19.00 1.31 -4.55
CA SER A 103 19.73 2.58 -4.49
C SER A 103 21.25 2.41 -4.37
N ILE A 104 21.70 1.36 -3.68
CA ILE A 104 23.12 1.03 -3.56
C ILE A 104 23.65 0.43 -4.86
N GLU A 105 22.87 -0.44 -5.50
CA GLU A 105 23.25 -1.15 -6.71
C GLU A 105 23.22 -0.25 -7.94
N MET A 106 22.11 0.47 -8.15
CA MET A 106 21.86 1.29 -9.35
C MET A 106 22.42 2.71 -9.23
N ARG A 107 22.66 3.20 -8.00
CA ARG A 107 23.15 4.55 -7.70
C ARG A 107 22.40 5.67 -8.45
N PRO A 108 21.08 5.74 -8.34
CA PRO A 108 20.31 6.78 -8.99
C PRO A 108 20.62 8.15 -8.36
N ASP A 109 20.55 9.22 -9.13
CA ASP A 109 20.66 10.58 -8.61
C ASP A 109 19.49 10.95 -7.71
N VAL A 110 18.29 10.44 -8.05
CA VAL A 110 17.03 10.74 -7.37
C VAL A 110 16.25 9.45 -7.08
N VAL A 111 15.78 9.31 -5.85
CA VAL A 111 14.76 8.34 -5.47
C VAL A 111 13.48 9.08 -5.15
N ILE A 112 12.39 8.73 -5.86
CA ILE A 112 11.06 9.24 -5.56
C ILE A 112 10.29 8.19 -4.77
N LEU A 113 9.90 8.53 -3.54
CA LEU A 113 9.00 7.74 -2.70
C LEU A 113 7.57 8.26 -2.88
N VAL A 114 6.72 7.45 -3.48
CA VAL A 114 5.31 7.82 -3.73
C VAL A 114 4.46 7.24 -2.61
N THR A 115 4.46 7.94 -1.50
CA THR A 115 3.76 7.60 -0.25
C THR A 115 3.67 8.83 0.65
N GLY A 116 2.70 8.87 1.55
CA GLY A 116 2.61 9.89 2.61
C GLY A 116 2.97 9.35 4.00
N ASP A 117 3.31 8.06 4.09
CA ASP A 117 3.52 7.38 5.36
C ASP A 117 4.80 7.83 6.07
N ALA A 118 4.64 8.28 7.32
CA ALA A 118 5.73 8.77 8.16
C ALA A 118 6.80 7.70 8.47
N ASP A 119 6.46 6.42 8.40
CA ASP A 119 7.38 5.32 8.70
C ASP A 119 8.55 5.26 7.71
N PHE A 120 8.40 5.81 6.50
CA PHE A 120 9.48 5.94 5.53
C PHE A 120 10.48 7.08 5.80
N ALA A 121 10.28 7.89 6.84
CA ALA A 121 11.20 9.00 7.16
C ALA A 121 12.62 8.52 7.45
N TYR A 122 12.77 7.38 8.14
CA TYR A 122 14.07 6.81 8.40
C TYR A 122 14.75 6.31 7.13
N LEU A 123 14.01 5.68 6.22
CA LEU A 123 14.50 5.30 4.89
C LEU A 123 15.01 6.53 4.12
N ALA A 124 14.20 7.59 4.03
CA ALA A 124 14.58 8.84 3.38
C ALA A 124 15.90 9.39 3.92
N THR A 125 16.05 9.40 5.26
CA THR A 125 17.30 9.83 5.91
C THR A 125 18.48 8.92 5.54
N LYS A 126 18.27 7.61 5.46
CA LYS A 126 19.31 6.65 5.06
C LYS A 126 19.76 6.85 3.63
N LEU A 127 18.85 6.98 2.69
CA LEU A 127 19.16 7.23 1.27
C LEU A 127 19.97 8.52 1.09
N ARG A 128 19.58 9.59 1.79
CA ARG A 128 20.31 10.87 1.77
C ARG A 128 21.74 10.74 2.29
N ARG A 129 21.99 9.86 3.26
CA ARG A 129 23.36 9.56 3.73
C ARG A 129 24.22 8.84 2.69
N HIS A 130 23.59 8.19 1.70
CA HIS A 130 24.26 7.63 0.53
C HIS A 130 24.38 8.64 -0.63
N ALA A 131 24.21 9.94 -0.34
CA ALA A 131 24.28 11.03 -1.31
C ALA A 131 23.20 10.95 -2.42
N ILE A 132 22.10 10.28 -2.15
CA ILE A 132 20.95 10.18 -3.06
C ILE A 132 19.94 11.27 -2.70
N ARG A 133 19.48 12.03 -3.70
CA ARG A 133 18.38 12.98 -3.52
C ARG A 133 17.08 12.20 -3.32
N VAL A 134 16.38 12.47 -2.23
CA VAL A 134 15.09 11.84 -1.94
C VAL A 134 13.97 12.85 -2.11
N GLU A 135 13.04 12.53 -2.99
CA GLU A 135 11.81 13.28 -3.21
C GLU A 135 10.61 12.44 -2.76
N VAL A 136 9.64 13.07 -2.13
CA VAL A 136 8.42 12.40 -1.67
C VAL A 136 7.25 12.96 -2.45
N ALA A 137 6.52 12.09 -3.14
CA ALA A 137 5.32 12.45 -3.88
C ALA A 137 4.06 11.99 -3.12
N SER A 138 3.24 12.95 -2.68
CA SER A 138 2.02 12.67 -1.91
C SER A 138 1.04 13.83 -2.02
N ALA A 139 -0.25 13.59 -1.74
CA ALA A 139 -1.17 14.69 -1.50
C ALA A 139 -0.85 15.35 -0.14
N ALA A 140 -0.87 16.68 -0.10
CA ALA A 140 -0.43 17.47 1.05
C ALA A 140 -1.15 17.07 2.38
N GLY A 141 -2.43 16.69 2.31
CA GLY A 141 -3.20 16.24 3.47
C GLY A 141 -2.84 14.85 4.03
N ASN A 142 -2.11 14.04 3.26
CA ASN A 142 -1.74 12.67 3.63
C ASN A 142 -0.25 12.52 3.96
N LEU A 143 0.53 13.57 3.81
CA LEU A 143 1.96 13.54 4.05
C LEU A 143 2.31 13.75 5.52
N GLY A 144 2.90 12.75 6.15
CA GLY A 144 3.40 12.84 7.52
C GLY A 144 4.51 13.89 7.68
N ASN A 145 4.43 14.71 8.72
CA ASN A 145 5.37 15.81 8.94
C ASN A 145 6.84 15.34 9.08
N ILE A 146 7.04 14.17 9.68
CA ILE A 146 8.38 13.59 9.85
C ILE A 146 8.97 13.21 8.49
N LEU A 147 8.18 12.58 7.61
CA LEU A 147 8.61 12.23 6.26
C LEU A 147 8.88 13.49 5.42
N ARG A 148 8.00 14.51 5.52
CA ARG A 148 8.22 15.81 4.88
C ARG A 148 9.58 16.41 5.24
N SER A 149 9.94 16.37 6.53
CA SER A 149 11.22 16.93 7.02
C SER A 149 12.43 16.08 6.63
N ALA A 150 12.22 14.78 6.40
CA ALA A 150 13.28 13.86 6.00
C ALA A 150 13.61 13.91 4.51
N ALA A 151 12.68 14.38 3.67
CA ALA A 151 12.86 14.51 2.22
C ALA A 151 13.72 15.73 1.84
N ASN A 152 14.33 15.70 0.63
CA ASN A 152 14.93 16.88 0.03
C ASN A 152 13.86 17.77 -0.61
N GLU A 153 12.82 17.16 -1.15
CA GLU A 153 11.72 17.85 -1.82
C GLU A 153 10.42 17.07 -1.67
N VAL A 154 9.31 17.80 -1.73
CA VAL A 154 7.95 17.25 -1.71
C VAL A 154 7.24 17.64 -3.00
N ILE A 155 6.74 16.63 -3.71
CA ILE A 155 5.93 16.78 -4.91
C ILE A 155 4.47 16.65 -4.51
N ASP A 156 3.68 17.72 -4.64
CA ASP A 156 2.24 17.66 -4.36
C ASP A 156 1.49 16.99 -5.51
N LEU A 157 0.85 15.86 -5.23
CA LEU A 157 0.03 15.11 -6.20
C LEU A 157 -1.41 15.62 -6.32
N ALA A 158 -1.86 16.54 -5.47
CA ALA A 158 -3.25 17.02 -5.51
C ALA A 158 -3.62 17.71 -6.84
N PRO A 159 -2.74 18.47 -7.51
CA PRO A 159 -3.02 19.00 -8.85
C PRO A 159 -3.21 17.88 -9.88
N LEU A 160 -2.36 16.84 -9.84
CA LEU A 160 -2.47 15.68 -10.73
C LEU A 160 -3.78 14.92 -10.51
N PHE A 161 -4.16 14.65 -9.27
CA PHE A 161 -5.41 13.93 -8.94
C PHE A 161 -6.65 14.61 -9.53
N ARG A 162 -6.65 15.93 -9.65
CA ARG A 162 -7.77 16.68 -10.29
C ARG A 162 -7.93 16.37 -11.78
N THR A 163 -6.90 15.86 -12.43
CA THR A 163 -6.93 15.46 -13.85
C THR A 163 -7.41 14.03 -14.07
N PHE A 164 -7.58 13.25 -13.01
CA PHE A 164 -8.07 11.88 -13.08
C PHE A 164 -9.59 11.83 -13.20
N ASP A 165 -10.11 10.72 -13.71
CA ASP A 165 -11.54 10.51 -13.85
C ASP A 165 -12.26 10.50 -12.50
N ILE A 166 -13.45 11.10 -12.46
CA ILE A 166 -14.32 11.07 -11.27
C ILE A 166 -14.89 9.67 -11.12
N VAL A 167 -14.71 9.07 -9.95
CA VAL A 167 -15.34 7.81 -9.61
C VAL A 167 -16.68 8.08 -8.94
N ASN A 168 -17.79 7.70 -9.59
CA ASN A 168 -19.09 7.72 -8.95
C ASN A 168 -19.09 6.73 -7.79
N THR A 169 -19.50 7.17 -6.61
CA THR A 169 -19.55 6.37 -5.37
C THR A 169 -20.38 5.09 -5.48
N ARG A 170 -21.23 4.95 -6.50
CA ARG A 170 -21.96 3.71 -6.81
C ARG A 170 -21.07 2.61 -7.41
N ASP A 171 -19.90 2.95 -7.95
CA ASP A 171 -18.93 2.02 -8.55
C ASP A 171 -17.68 1.81 -7.68
N ALA A 172 -17.60 2.40 -6.51
CA ALA A 172 -16.41 2.34 -5.64
C ALA A 172 -16.01 0.91 -5.22
N GLY A 173 -16.96 -0.03 -5.23
CA GLY A 173 -16.69 -1.47 -5.07
C GLY A 173 -16.14 -2.14 -6.35
N ARG A 174 -16.24 -1.48 -7.51
CA ARG A 174 -15.86 -2.05 -8.81
C ARG A 174 -14.51 -1.55 -9.35
N VAL A 175 -14.01 -0.44 -8.84
CA VAL A 175 -12.83 0.29 -9.38
C VAL A 175 -11.52 -0.09 -8.71
N GLN A 176 -11.49 -1.13 -7.87
CA GLN A 176 -10.21 -1.68 -7.37
C GLN A 176 -9.41 -2.45 -8.44
N ALA A 177 -9.93 -2.56 -9.66
CA ALA A 177 -9.22 -3.11 -10.81
C ALA A 177 -9.14 -2.02 -11.89
N GLY A 178 -8.05 -1.26 -11.89
CA GLY A 178 -7.77 -0.27 -12.93
C GLY A 178 -7.61 -0.93 -14.31
N GLY A 179 -8.70 -0.94 -15.07
CA GLY A 179 -8.71 -1.21 -16.51
C GLY A 179 -9.72 -0.28 -17.15
N PRO A 180 -9.56 0.15 -18.42
CA PRO A 180 -10.45 1.08 -19.06
C PRO A 180 -11.88 0.52 -19.10
N ALA A 181 -12.86 1.35 -18.76
CA ALA A 181 -14.28 1.04 -18.80
C ALA A 181 -14.70 0.69 -20.23
N THR A 182 -14.91 -0.60 -20.53
CA THR A 182 -15.63 -1.00 -21.71
C THR A 182 -17.11 -0.67 -21.51
N ARG A 183 -17.61 0.29 -22.28
CA ARG A 183 -19.03 0.60 -22.39
C ARG A 183 -19.76 -0.63 -22.91
N SER A 184 -20.67 -1.19 -22.11
CA SER A 184 -21.70 -2.12 -22.60
C SER A 184 -23.02 -1.40 -22.75
N PRO A 185 -23.81 -1.69 -23.81
CA PRO A 185 -25.01 -0.95 -24.12
C PRO A 185 -26.18 -1.33 -23.19
N SER A 186 -26.99 -0.32 -22.88
CA SER A 186 -28.25 -0.41 -22.15
C SER A 186 -29.31 -1.26 -22.85
N GLY A 187 -30.04 -2.07 -22.07
CA GLY A 187 -31.26 -2.70 -22.54
C GLY A 187 -32.04 -3.46 -21.47
N ALA A 188 -33.21 -2.91 -21.13
CA ALA A 188 -34.47 -3.50 -20.67
C ALA A 188 -34.62 -4.03 -19.24
N ARG A 189 -35.37 -3.27 -18.46
CA ARG A 189 -36.69 -3.47 -17.81
C ARG A 189 -36.96 -4.74 -17.00
N ASP A 190 -37.31 -4.42 -15.75
CA ASP A 190 -38.55 -4.78 -15.00
C ASP A 190 -38.68 -6.20 -14.44
N GLU A 191 -38.81 -6.27 -13.13
CA GLU A 191 -40.00 -6.72 -12.36
C GLU A 191 -39.65 -6.94 -10.87
N ARG A 192 -40.46 -6.28 -10.00
CA ARG A 192 -40.59 -6.66 -8.59
C ARG A 192 -41.64 -7.78 -8.47
N PRO A 193 -41.60 -8.60 -7.41
CA PRO A 193 -42.51 -8.33 -6.31
C PRO A 193 -42.03 -8.67 -4.88
N THR A 194 -42.51 -7.84 -3.97
CA THR A 194 -43.23 -8.05 -2.69
C THR A 194 -42.70 -8.96 -1.59
N LYS A 195 -42.55 -8.30 -0.45
CA LYS A 195 -42.72 -8.66 0.98
C LYS A 195 -43.26 -10.04 1.34
N VAL A 196 -42.69 -10.64 2.39
CA VAL A 196 -43.41 -11.16 3.57
C VAL A 196 -42.55 -11.02 4.84
N GLN A 197 -43.22 -10.57 5.89
CA GLN A 197 -42.83 -10.42 7.32
C GLN A 197 -42.68 -11.79 8.01
N ASP A 198 -41.81 -11.92 9.02
CA ASP A 198 -42.17 -12.06 10.43
C ASP A 198 -40.98 -12.54 11.27
N ALA A 199 -40.77 -11.88 12.38
CA ALA A 199 -39.98 -12.30 13.54
C ALA A 199 -40.83 -13.19 14.48
N PRO A 200 -40.41 -13.71 15.67
CA PRO A 200 -39.32 -13.26 16.53
C PRO A 200 -38.59 -14.38 17.37
N ALA A 201 -37.53 -13.93 18.04
CA ALA A 201 -37.03 -14.27 19.38
C ALA A 201 -36.71 -15.72 19.79
N GLN A 202 -35.49 -15.91 20.31
CA GLN A 202 -35.23 -16.30 21.71
C GLN A 202 -33.73 -16.39 22.02
N VAL A 203 -33.35 -15.68 23.10
CA VAL A 203 -32.09 -15.84 23.86
C VAL A 203 -32.36 -16.89 24.95
N PRO A 204 -31.39 -17.73 25.35
CA PRO A 204 -30.83 -17.58 26.69
C PRO A 204 -29.31 -17.90 26.78
N ASN A 205 -28.50 -17.01 27.34
CA ASN A 205 -28.04 -16.91 28.73
C ASN A 205 -27.15 -18.04 29.29
N ARG A 206 -26.01 -17.55 29.85
CA ARG A 206 -25.15 -18.07 30.93
C ARG A 206 -23.80 -18.71 30.60
N THR A 207 -22.82 -17.87 30.98
CA THR A 207 -21.47 -18.22 31.47
C THR A 207 -21.46 -19.35 32.55
N PRO A 208 -20.30 -20.02 32.83
CA PRO A 208 -19.34 -19.38 33.74
C PRO A 208 -17.83 -19.62 33.49
N ARG A 209 -17.08 -18.64 33.94
CA ARG A 209 -15.72 -18.64 34.51
C ARG A 209 -15.07 -20.02 34.75
N GLN A 210 -13.82 -20.15 34.28
CA GLN A 210 -12.78 -20.83 35.06
C GLN A 210 -11.45 -20.11 34.98
N GLN A 211 -10.83 -20.05 36.12
CA GLN A 211 -9.64 -19.35 36.54
C GLN A 211 -8.34 -20.08 36.16
N GLN A 212 -7.31 -19.27 36.04
CA GLN A 212 -5.93 -19.52 36.50
C GLN A 212 -5.10 -20.63 35.86
N GLN A 213 -3.98 -20.19 35.22
CA GLN A 213 -2.68 -20.63 35.75
C GLN A 213 -1.56 -19.69 35.27
N ARG A 214 -0.90 -19.09 36.24
CA ARG A 214 0.31 -18.29 36.08
C ARG A 214 1.50 -19.23 35.77
N GLY A 215 2.08 -19.13 34.59
CA GLY A 215 3.34 -19.80 34.23
C GLY A 215 4.53 -18.85 34.40
N ARG A 216 5.49 -19.32 35.20
CA ARG A 216 6.74 -18.67 35.60
C ARG A 216 7.61 -18.25 34.39
N ARG A 217 8.15 -17.04 34.43
CA ARG A 217 9.23 -16.56 33.54
C ARG A 217 10.55 -17.25 33.88
N PRO A 218 11.35 -17.71 32.90
CA PRO A 218 12.72 -18.14 33.15
C PRO A 218 13.64 -16.91 33.36
N ARG A 219 14.45 -16.98 34.42
CA ARG A 219 15.50 -16.01 34.70
C ARG A 219 16.68 -16.22 33.75
N PHE A 220 17.06 -15.18 33.02
CA PHE A 220 18.31 -15.14 32.29
C PHE A 220 19.48 -15.04 33.31
N ARG A 221 20.44 -15.94 33.17
CA ARG A 221 21.75 -15.87 33.82
C ARG A 221 22.71 -15.09 32.92
N PRO A 222 23.52 -14.15 33.41
CA PRO A 222 24.55 -13.52 32.60
C PRO A 222 25.74 -14.49 32.41
N VAL A 223 26.23 -14.54 31.16
CA VAL A 223 27.44 -15.29 30.78
C VAL A 223 28.65 -14.45 31.20
N ALA A 224 29.56 -15.08 31.98
CA ALA A 224 30.79 -14.50 32.40
C ALA A 224 31.78 -14.32 31.23
N THR A 225 32.30 -13.12 31.07
CA THR A 225 33.39 -12.79 30.16
C THR A 225 34.69 -13.44 30.61
N ALA A 226 35.23 -14.33 29.80
CA ALA A 226 36.54 -14.90 29.96
C ALA A 226 37.62 -13.82 29.65
N ARG A 227 38.53 -13.59 30.62
CA ARG A 227 39.77 -12.80 30.46
C ARG A 227 40.73 -13.58 29.54
N ARG A 228 41.31 -12.89 28.56
CA ARG A 228 42.47 -13.35 27.83
C ARG A 228 43.74 -13.15 28.68
N PRO A 229 44.68 -14.11 28.68
CA PRO A 229 46.01 -13.94 29.33
C PRO A 229 47.03 -13.35 28.35
N GLY A 230 47.79 -12.39 28.83
CA GLY A 230 49.20 -12.13 28.66
C GLY A 230 49.77 -11.81 27.27
N GLU A 231 50.20 -10.55 27.11
CA GLU A 231 51.36 -10.24 26.27
C GLU A 231 52.33 -9.44 27.11
N SER A 232 53.57 -10.01 27.15
CA SER A 232 54.79 -9.40 27.69
C SER A 232 55.27 -8.31 26.75
#